data_d94e37361bc5cc2b1718be297a56aef6
#
_entry.id   d94e37361bc5cc2b1718be297a56aef6
#
_cell.length_a   1.000
_cell.length_b   1.000
_cell.length_c   1.000
_cell.angle_alpha   90.00
_cell.angle_beta   90.00
_cell.angle_gamma   90.00
#
_symmetry.space_group_name_H-M   'P 1'
#
loop_
_entity.id
_entity.type
_entity.pdbx_description
1 polymer ?
#
loop_
_entity_poly.entity_id
_entity_poly.type
_entity_poly.pdbx_seq_one_letter_code
_entity_poly.pdbx_strand_id
1 'polypeptide(L)'
;MSNTRLPSQSELPPVTTPGAGRRWLRRVGEAMVVLVLIWGVRAWQQSGVAKGPAPALSGSLLDGKPVTLRSYVGQPVLVHFWATWCPICRAEQSSIDDLARSLPVITVAMQSGDRNEVAQYLRHEALSFPVLNDPDGVIATRWGVRAVPASFIVDGAGQIHFVEVGYTTGVGLRLRLWLSGL
;
A
#
# COMPACT_ATOMS: atom_id res chain seq x y z
N MET A 1 57.54 0.97 -64.31
CA MET A 1 57.34 1.71 -63.06
C MET A 1 55.83 2.11 -62.96
N SER A 2 55.05 1.23 -62.34
CA SER A 2 53.55 1.46 -62.24
C SER A 2 53.25 2.22 -60.92
N ASN A 3 52.75 3.39 -61.12
CA ASN A 3 52.39 4.29 -60.00
C ASN A 3 50.96 3.99 -59.53
N THR A 4 50.77 3.15 -58.54
CA THR A 4 49.48 2.85 -57.94
C THR A 4 49.15 3.96 -56.95
N ARG A 5 48.22 4.87 -57.32
CA ARG A 5 47.68 5.89 -56.43
C ARG A 5 46.72 5.25 -55.46
N LEU A 6 46.99 5.44 -54.16
CA LEU A 6 46.06 5.10 -53.09
C LEU A 6 44.81 6.03 -53.19
N PRO A 7 43.61 5.50 -52.99
CA PRO A 7 42.40 6.32 -52.98
C PRO A 7 42.41 7.32 -51.81
N SER A 8 41.98 8.57 -52.08
CA SER A 8 41.92 9.64 -51.09
C SER A 8 40.81 9.36 -50.10
N GLN A 9 41.02 9.71 -48.81
CA GLN A 9 40.10 9.49 -47.69
C GLN A 9 38.77 10.29 -47.75
N SER A 10 38.48 10.96 -48.84
CA SER A 10 37.28 11.82 -49.02
C SER A 10 36.05 11.10 -49.57
N GLU A 11 36.09 9.80 -49.83
CA GLU A 11 34.97 9.04 -50.42
C GLU A 11 34.24 8.07 -49.46
N LEU A 12 34.40 8.23 -48.13
CA LEU A 12 33.58 7.46 -47.23
C LEU A 12 32.15 8.09 -47.15
N PRO A 13 31.11 7.32 -47.50
CA PRO A 13 29.73 7.83 -47.38
C PRO A 13 29.41 8.14 -45.93
N PRO A 14 28.63 9.16 -45.64
CA PRO A 14 28.24 9.51 -44.25
C PRO A 14 27.55 8.31 -43.63
N VAL A 15 28.09 7.85 -42.48
CA VAL A 15 27.43 6.84 -41.67
C VAL A 15 26.15 7.46 -41.06
N THR A 16 25.06 7.35 -41.82
CA THR A 16 23.76 7.66 -41.28
C THR A 16 23.38 6.62 -40.24
N THR A 17 23.50 6.96 -38.97
CA THR A 17 22.99 6.15 -37.88
C THR A 17 21.44 6.25 -37.85
N PRO A 18 20.73 5.28 -38.44
CA PRO A 18 19.27 5.33 -38.45
C PRO A 18 18.78 4.88 -37.07
N GLY A 19 18.13 5.76 -36.32
CA GLY A 19 17.18 5.30 -35.36
C GLY A 19 17.33 5.69 -33.90
N ALA A 20 18.09 6.73 -33.51
CA ALA A 20 18.06 7.22 -32.13
C ALA A 20 16.68 7.76 -31.74
N GLY A 21 16.04 8.54 -32.61
CA GLY A 21 14.70 9.09 -32.37
C GLY A 21 13.59 8.02 -32.32
N ARG A 22 13.66 7.02 -33.22
CA ARG A 22 12.64 5.95 -33.26
C ARG A 22 12.74 5.00 -32.07
N ARG A 23 13.94 4.74 -31.58
CA ARG A 23 14.18 3.96 -30.35
C ARG A 23 13.73 4.72 -29.10
N TRP A 24 13.95 6.03 -29.05
CA TRP A 24 13.50 6.88 -27.96
C TRP A 24 11.96 6.94 -27.91
N LEU A 25 11.29 7.20 -29.05
CA LEU A 25 9.82 7.19 -29.14
C LEU A 25 9.20 5.86 -28.70
N ARG A 26 9.82 4.73 -29.08
CA ARG A 26 9.36 3.41 -28.64
C ARG A 26 9.50 3.24 -27.12
N ARG A 27 10.63 3.65 -26.52
CA ARG A 27 10.84 3.59 -25.06
C ARG A 27 9.86 4.50 -24.31
N VAL A 28 9.59 5.70 -24.83
CA VAL A 28 8.58 6.59 -24.26
C VAL A 28 7.19 5.95 -24.35
N GLY A 29 6.84 5.34 -25.48
CA GLY A 29 5.60 4.60 -25.65
C GLY A 29 5.47 3.43 -24.65
N GLU A 30 6.52 2.63 -24.50
CA GLU A 30 6.56 1.53 -23.54
C GLU A 30 6.41 2.05 -22.09
N ALA A 31 7.11 3.12 -21.72
CA ALA A 31 6.99 3.75 -20.39
C ALA A 31 5.58 4.29 -20.13
N MET A 32 4.96 4.93 -21.12
CA MET A 32 3.57 5.41 -21.02
C MET A 32 2.58 4.26 -20.82
N VAL A 33 2.72 3.16 -21.55
CA VAL A 33 1.87 1.98 -21.38
C VAL A 33 2.03 1.41 -19.96
N VAL A 34 3.26 1.29 -19.46
CA VAL A 34 3.52 0.82 -18.08
C VAL A 34 2.89 1.76 -17.06
N LEU A 35 3.01 3.08 -17.24
CA LEU A 35 2.38 4.06 -16.34
C LEU A 35 0.87 3.96 -16.35
N VAL A 36 0.25 3.81 -17.52
CA VAL A 36 -1.21 3.63 -17.65
C VAL A 36 -1.66 2.33 -16.98
N LEU A 37 -0.91 1.24 -17.16
CA LEU A 37 -1.20 -0.03 -16.49
C LEU A 37 -1.09 0.09 -14.97
N ILE A 38 -0.01 0.70 -14.46
CA ILE A 38 0.16 0.95 -13.02
C ILE A 38 -0.98 1.81 -12.48
N TRP A 39 -1.34 2.87 -13.19
CA TRP A 39 -2.44 3.75 -12.78
C TRP A 39 -3.79 3.02 -12.82
N GLY A 40 -4.04 2.22 -13.86
CA GLY A 40 -5.25 1.41 -13.99
C GLY A 40 -5.39 0.38 -12.88
N VAL A 41 -4.29 -0.33 -12.54
CA VAL A 41 -4.28 -1.29 -11.41
C VAL A 41 -4.52 -0.57 -10.09
N ARG A 42 -3.88 0.56 -9.84
CA ARG A 42 -4.12 1.36 -8.62
C ARG A 42 -5.56 1.86 -8.52
N ALA A 43 -6.10 2.40 -9.61
CA ALA A 43 -7.49 2.84 -9.67
C ALA A 43 -8.46 1.67 -9.39
N TRP A 44 -8.19 0.49 -9.94
CA TRP A 44 -8.98 -0.71 -9.69
C TRP A 44 -8.88 -1.20 -8.24
N GLN A 45 -7.70 -1.19 -7.63
CA GLN A 45 -7.49 -1.55 -6.21
C GLN A 45 -8.22 -0.60 -5.26
N GLN A 46 -8.34 0.69 -5.61
CA GLN A 46 -9.07 1.69 -4.85
C GLN A 46 -10.57 1.73 -5.18
N SER A 47 -11.01 1.07 -6.25
CA SER A 47 -12.41 1.00 -6.61
C SER A 47 -13.14 0.01 -5.68
N GLY A 48 -14.17 0.48 -5.00
CA GLY A 48 -14.95 -0.32 -4.05
C GLY A 48 -14.48 -0.30 -2.60
N VAL A 49 -13.40 0.41 -2.30
CA VAL A 49 -12.98 0.66 -0.90
C VAL A 49 -13.99 1.58 -0.22
N ALA A 50 -14.33 1.29 1.03
CA ALA A 50 -15.31 2.06 1.79
C ALA A 50 -14.93 3.54 1.85
N LYS A 51 -15.93 4.40 1.68
CA LYS A 51 -15.82 5.86 1.75
C LYS A 51 -17.03 6.42 2.51
N GLY A 52 -16.91 7.62 3.08
CA GLY A 52 -17.97 8.21 3.88
C GLY A 52 -18.09 7.50 5.24
N PRO A 53 -19.29 7.14 5.72
CA PRO A 53 -19.45 6.46 7.00
C PRO A 53 -18.63 5.16 7.04
N ALA A 54 -17.80 4.99 8.08
CA ALA A 54 -17.01 3.79 8.25
C ALA A 54 -17.91 2.57 8.50
N PRO A 55 -17.69 1.44 7.81
CA PRO A 55 -18.42 0.22 8.09
C PRO A 55 -18.21 -0.23 9.55
N ALA A 56 -19.22 -0.90 10.10
CA ALA A 56 -19.13 -1.41 11.47
C ALA A 56 -17.89 -2.33 11.61
N LEU A 57 -17.11 -2.05 12.66
CA LEU A 57 -15.98 -2.85 13.07
C LEU A 57 -16.13 -3.15 14.55
N SER A 58 -16.22 -4.43 14.88
CA SER A 58 -16.31 -4.90 16.25
C SER A 58 -15.85 -6.34 16.34
N GLY A 59 -15.27 -6.73 17.47
CA GLY A 59 -14.80 -8.08 17.71
C GLY A 59 -13.97 -8.18 18.96
N SER A 60 -13.26 -9.30 19.12
CA SER A 60 -12.32 -9.53 20.20
C SER A 60 -10.90 -9.54 19.66
N LEU A 61 -10.05 -8.68 20.20
CA LEU A 61 -8.62 -8.64 19.90
C LEU A 61 -7.94 -9.97 20.28
N LEU A 62 -6.73 -10.18 19.80
CA LEU A 62 -5.95 -11.39 20.15
C LEU A 62 -5.67 -11.51 21.66
N ASP A 63 -5.61 -10.40 22.40
CA ASP A 63 -5.47 -10.40 23.86
C ASP A 63 -6.80 -10.65 24.61
N GLY A 64 -7.90 -10.87 23.88
CA GLY A 64 -9.24 -11.13 24.43
C GLY A 64 -10.07 -9.89 24.71
N LYS A 65 -9.51 -8.68 24.62
CA LYS A 65 -10.26 -7.46 24.88
C LYS A 65 -11.26 -7.19 23.75
N PRO A 66 -12.48 -6.78 24.09
CA PRO A 66 -13.45 -6.35 23.09
C PRO A 66 -13.01 -5.03 22.48
N VAL A 67 -13.17 -4.89 21.16
CA VAL A 67 -12.93 -3.64 20.43
C VAL A 67 -14.11 -3.34 19.54
N THR A 68 -14.47 -2.07 19.47
CA THR A 68 -15.45 -1.55 18.52
C THR A 68 -15.01 -0.18 18.03
N LEU A 69 -15.28 0.13 16.77
CA LEU A 69 -15.00 1.46 16.22
C LEU A 69 -15.71 2.58 17.00
N ARG A 70 -16.89 2.28 17.57
CA ARG A 70 -17.63 3.23 18.41
C ARG A 70 -16.88 3.66 19.68
N SER A 71 -15.92 2.89 20.16
CA SER A 71 -15.10 3.27 21.33
C SER A 71 -14.14 4.43 21.02
N TYR A 72 -14.02 4.83 19.77
CA TYR A 72 -13.16 5.92 19.29
C TYR A 72 -13.94 7.17 18.86
N VAL A 73 -15.25 7.25 19.19
CA VAL A 73 -16.03 8.47 18.95
C VAL A 73 -15.38 9.66 19.66
N GLY A 74 -15.21 10.77 18.94
CA GLY A 74 -14.57 11.98 19.42
C GLY A 74 -13.05 12.06 19.17
N GLN A 75 -12.43 11.01 18.64
CA GLN A 75 -11.01 11.01 18.30
C GLN A 75 -10.74 10.20 17.00
N PRO A 76 -9.76 10.59 16.20
CA PRO A 76 -9.41 9.84 15.00
C PRO A 76 -8.76 8.50 15.36
N VAL A 77 -9.02 7.49 14.53
CA VAL A 77 -8.45 6.14 14.67
C VAL A 77 -7.93 5.62 13.32
N LEU A 78 -6.79 4.98 13.34
CA LEU A 78 -6.26 4.23 12.20
C LEU A 78 -6.81 2.81 12.21
N VAL A 79 -7.50 2.40 11.15
CA VAL A 79 -7.87 1.01 10.88
C VAL A 79 -6.96 0.49 9.78
N HIS A 80 -6.10 -0.46 10.11
CA HIS A 80 -5.05 -0.96 9.22
C HIS A 80 -5.25 -2.45 8.92
N PHE A 81 -5.46 -2.77 7.63
CA PHE A 81 -5.59 -4.15 7.14
C PHE A 81 -4.24 -4.65 6.64
N TRP A 82 -3.87 -5.84 7.08
CA TRP A 82 -2.61 -6.49 6.73
C TRP A 82 -2.74 -8.01 6.70
N ALA A 83 -1.69 -8.71 6.27
CA ALA A 83 -1.66 -10.18 6.31
C ALA A 83 -0.23 -10.69 6.59
N THR A 84 -0.14 -11.86 7.21
CA THR A 84 1.14 -12.52 7.54
C THR A 84 1.95 -12.91 6.30
N TRP A 85 1.26 -13.26 5.22
CA TRP A 85 1.85 -13.63 3.93
C TRP A 85 2.23 -12.44 3.03
N CYS A 86 1.95 -11.18 3.44
CA CYS A 86 2.14 -10.00 2.63
C CYS A 86 3.54 -9.38 2.85
N PRO A 87 4.46 -9.42 1.88
CA PRO A 87 5.81 -8.87 2.05
C PRO A 87 5.83 -7.34 2.19
N ILE A 88 4.90 -6.63 1.55
CA ILE A 88 4.79 -5.17 1.67
C ILE A 88 4.30 -4.78 3.07
N CYS A 89 3.37 -5.55 3.65
CA CYS A 89 2.91 -5.34 5.03
C CYS A 89 4.06 -5.50 6.02
N ARG A 90 4.94 -6.49 5.80
CA ARG A 90 6.13 -6.70 6.64
C ARG A 90 7.08 -5.49 6.61
N ALA A 91 7.21 -4.82 5.46
CA ALA A 91 8.07 -3.65 5.33
C ALA A 91 7.59 -2.43 6.13
N GLU A 92 6.28 -2.33 6.46
CA GLU A 92 5.73 -1.19 7.21
C GLU A 92 5.27 -1.52 8.64
N GLN A 93 5.24 -2.80 9.03
CA GLN A 93 4.68 -3.24 10.32
C GLN A 93 5.34 -2.59 11.54
N SER A 94 6.65 -2.32 11.51
CA SER A 94 7.33 -1.60 12.59
C SER A 94 6.82 -0.17 12.74
N SER A 95 6.54 0.51 11.63
CA SER A 95 5.95 1.86 11.65
C SER A 95 4.53 1.85 12.22
N ILE A 96 3.73 0.81 11.91
CA ILE A 96 2.39 0.63 12.49
C ILE A 96 2.48 0.32 13.99
N ASP A 97 3.44 -0.49 14.41
CA ASP A 97 3.65 -0.80 15.83
C ASP A 97 4.04 0.46 16.63
N ASP A 98 4.94 1.29 16.08
CA ASP A 98 5.31 2.57 16.68
C ASP A 98 4.14 3.55 16.76
N LEU A 99 3.26 3.58 15.75
CA LEU A 99 2.04 4.38 15.79
C LEU A 99 1.09 3.89 16.88
N ALA A 100 0.89 2.59 17.01
CA ALA A 100 -0.04 2.00 17.97
C ALA A 100 0.36 2.25 19.44
N ARG A 101 1.63 2.56 19.71
CA ARG A 101 2.11 2.93 21.07
C ARG A 101 1.64 4.31 21.53
N SER A 102 1.28 5.20 20.61
CA SER A 102 1.00 6.61 20.91
C SER A 102 -0.31 7.13 20.35
N LEU A 103 -0.94 6.41 19.45
CA LEU A 103 -2.15 6.82 18.74
C LEU A 103 -3.17 5.69 18.71
N PRO A 104 -4.47 6.00 18.58
CA PRO A 104 -5.49 4.99 18.38
C PRO A 104 -5.29 4.22 17.08
N VAL A 105 -5.01 2.93 17.19
CA VAL A 105 -4.83 2.02 16.05
C VAL A 105 -5.60 0.73 16.31
N ILE A 106 -6.32 0.26 15.31
CA ILE A 106 -6.90 -1.08 15.24
C ILE A 106 -6.31 -1.74 14.00
N THR A 107 -5.68 -2.89 14.14
CA THR A 107 -5.24 -3.66 12.98
C THR A 107 -6.14 -4.87 12.74
N VAL A 108 -6.30 -5.25 11.48
CA VAL A 108 -7.10 -6.39 11.04
C VAL A 108 -6.20 -7.33 10.26
N ALA A 109 -5.98 -8.53 10.81
CA ALA A 109 -5.22 -9.58 10.14
C ALA A 109 -6.16 -10.35 9.22
N MET A 110 -6.13 -10.01 7.92
CA MET A 110 -6.99 -10.58 6.90
C MET A 110 -6.41 -11.88 6.38
N GLN A 111 -7.21 -12.96 6.40
CA GLN A 111 -6.84 -14.27 5.82
C GLN A 111 -5.42 -14.73 6.20
N SER A 112 -5.09 -14.58 7.47
CA SER A 112 -3.75 -14.82 8.02
C SER A 112 -3.67 -16.06 8.92
N GLY A 113 -4.65 -16.95 8.79
CA GLY A 113 -4.80 -18.13 9.62
C GLY A 113 -5.63 -17.89 10.88
N ASP A 114 -5.53 -18.82 11.83
CA ASP A 114 -6.26 -18.74 13.10
C ASP A 114 -5.61 -17.74 14.09
N ARG A 115 -6.26 -17.59 15.26
CA ARG A 115 -5.76 -16.69 16.33
C ARG A 115 -4.36 -17.07 16.83
N ASN A 116 -4.05 -18.36 16.88
CA ASN A 116 -2.77 -18.86 17.38
C ASN A 116 -1.66 -18.61 16.37
N GLU A 117 -1.93 -18.80 15.09
CA GLU A 117 -1.00 -18.56 14.00
C GLU A 117 -0.65 -17.06 13.92
N VAL A 118 -1.65 -16.18 13.98
CA VAL A 118 -1.42 -14.72 13.99
C VAL A 118 -0.67 -14.30 15.26
N ALA A 119 -1.02 -14.84 16.42
CA ALA A 119 -0.32 -14.56 17.68
C ALA A 119 1.14 -15.05 17.66
N GLN A 120 1.41 -16.19 17.03
CA GLN A 120 2.77 -16.71 16.84
C GLN A 120 3.57 -15.78 15.92
N TYR A 121 2.98 -15.32 14.84
CA TYR A 121 3.60 -14.35 13.93
C TYR A 121 3.98 -13.06 14.67
N LEU A 122 3.06 -12.46 15.44
CA LEU A 122 3.35 -11.24 16.21
C LEU A 122 4.52 -11.43 17.17
N ARG A 123 4.59 -12.58 17.88
CA ARG A 123 5.71 -12.88 18.76
C ARG A 123 7.03 -13.01 18.01
N HIS A 124 7.02 -13.69 16.85
CA HIS A 124 8.20 -13.87 16.01
C HIS A 124 8.75 -12.55 15.49
N GLU A 125 7.87 -11.65 15.05
CA GLU A 125 8.23 -10.33 14.50
C GLU A 125 8.37 -9.24 15.59
N ALA A 126 8.23 -9.60 16.89
CA ALA A 126 8.27 -8.69 18.04
C ALA A 126 7.30 -7.50 17.93
N LEU A 127 6.06 -7.75 17.48
CA LEU A 127 5.02 -6.77 17.28
C LEU A 127 4.00 -6.79 18.41
N SER A 128 3.48 -5.60 18.78
CA SER A 128 2.59 -5.40 19.92
C SER A 128 1.28 -4.66 19.60
N PHE A 129 1.07 -4.24 18.37
CA PHE A 129 -0.15 -3.54 17.97
C PHE A 129 -1.41 -4.40 18.18
N PRO A 130 -2.58 -3.79 18.47
CA PRO A 130 -3.83 -4.51 18.67
C PRO A 130 -4.33 -5.15 17.36
N VAL A 131 -4.70 -6.43 17.40
CA VAL A 131 -5.14 -7.19 16.21
C VAL A 131 -6.52 -7.78 16.38
N LEU A 132 -7.41 -7.50 15.43
CA LEU A 132 -8.59 -8.30 15.12
C LEU A 132 -8.22 -9.36 14.08
N ASN A 133 -8.50 -10.63 14.36
CA ASN A 133 -8.32 -11.68 13.37
C ASN A 133 -9.54 -11.79 12.46
N ASP A 134 -9.31 -11.79 11.16
CA ASP A 134 -10.32 -11.91 10.10
C ASP A 134 -9.97 -13.06 9.14
N PRO A 135 -10.01 -14.32 9.64
CA PRO A 135 -9.52 -15.47 8.89
C PRO A 135 -10.30 -15.70 7.57
N ASP A 136 -11.58 -15.37 7.57
CA ASP A 136 -12.47 -15.55 6.41
C ASP A 136 -12.57 -14.29 5.54
N GLY A 137 -11.92 -13.18 5.92
CA GLY A 137 -11.95 -11.91 5.19
C GLY A 137 -13.32 -11.20 5.22
N VAL A 138 -14.15 -11.48 6.23
CA VAL A 138 -15.50 -10.89 6.35
C VAL A 138 -15.43 -9.40 6.65
N ILE A 139 -14.53 -8.99 7.56
CA ILE A 139 -14.33 -7.59 7.91
C ILE A 139 -13.72 -6.87 6.70
N ALA A 140 -12.68 -7.45 6.10
CA ALA A 140 -12.03 -6.91 4.91
C ALA A 140 -13.02 -6.70 3.75
N THR A 141 -13.87 -7.69 3.47
CA THR A 141 -14.91 -7.60 2.43
C THR A 141 -15.89 -6.44 2.72
N ARG A 142 -16.33 -6.29 3.97
CA ARG A 142 -17.24 -5.19 4.39
C ARG A 142 -16.62 -3.82 4.19
N TRP A 143 -15.30 -3.69 4.38
CA TRP A 143 -14.53 -2.47 4.16
C TRP A 143 -14.09 -2.28 2.70
N GLY A 144 -14.44 -3.23 1.81
CA GLY A 144 -14.07 -3.22 0.39
C GLY A 144 -12.57 -3.45 0.16
N VAL A 145 -11.86 -4.02 1.14
CA VAL A 145 -10.43 -4.30 1.05
C VAL A 145 -10.21 -5.54 0.20
N ARG A 146 -9.52 -5.36 -0.92
CA ARG A 146 -9.17 -6.42 -1.89
C ARG A 146 -7.67 -6.68 -1.96
N ALA A 147 -6.88 -5.75 -1.44
CA ALA A 147 -5.43 -5.83 -1.41
C ALA A 147 -4.91 -5.24 -0.09
N VAL A 148 -3.83 -5.82 0.42
CA VAL A 148 -3.14 -5.36 1.62
C VAL A 148 -1.71 -4.94 1.28
N PRO A 149 -1.15 -3.97 2.00
CA PRO A 149 -1.74 -3.27 3.12
C PRO A 149 -2.80 -2.25 2.69
N ALA A 150 -3.79 -1.99 3.55
CA ALA A 150 -4.77 -0.93 3.36
C ALA A 150 -5.02 -0.21 4.68
N SER A 151 -4.93 1.11 4.65
CA SER A 151 -5.04 1.98 5.82
C SER A 151 -6.21 2.93 5.66
N PHE A 152 -7.06 3.00 6.67
CA PHE A 152 -8.19 3.92 6.74
C PHE A 152 -8.02 4.82 7.96
N ILE A 153 -8.13 6.12 7.77
CA ILE A 153 -8.21 7.07 8.86
C ILE A 153 -9.65 7.49 9.02
N VAL A 154 -10.22 7.10 10.14
CA VAL A 154 -11.60 7.40 10.53
C VAL A 154 -11.56 8.50 11.57
N ASP A 155 -12.35 9.56 11.37
CA ASP A 155 -12.44 10.68 12.30
C ASP A 155 -13.33 10.36 13.53
N GLY A 156 -13.39 11.31 14.46
CA GLY A 156 -14.20 11.18 15.66
C GLY A 156 -15.71 11.13 15.41
N ALA A 157 -16.19 11.47 14.22
CA ALA A 157 -17.57 11.32 13.79
C ALA A 157 -17.85 9.98 13.11
N GLY A 158 -16.84 9.12 12.96
CA GLY A 158 -16.95 7.83 12.31
C GLY A 158 -16.95 7.91 10.78
N GLN A 159 -16.42 9.01 10.20
CA GLN A 159 -16.28 9.16 8.76
C GLN A 159 -14.86 8.79 8.31
N ILE A 160 -14.74 8.13 7.17
CA ILE A 160 -13.45 7.85 6.54
C ILE A 160 -12.97 9.11 5.85
N HIS A 161 -11.88 9.70 6.35
CA HIS A 161 -11.22 10.87 5.78
C HIS A 161 -10.15 10.52 4.75
N PHE A 162 -9.35 9.49 5.05
CA PHE A 162 -8.26 9.05 4.18
C PHE A 162 -8.28 7.54 3.98
N VAL A 163 -7.97 7.12 2.77
CA VAL A 163 -7.77 5.72 2.40
C VAL A 163 -6.47 5.60 1.63
N GLU A 164 -5.60 4.72 2.09
CA GLU A 164 -4.35 4.40 1.41
C GLU A 164 -4.29 2.90 1.16
N VAL A 165 -4.01 2.50 -0.08
CA VAL A 165 -3.81 1.11 -0.47
C VAL A 165 -2.38 0.94 -0.98
N GLY A 166 -1.66 0.00 -0.39
CA GLY A 166 -0.22 -0.20 -0.59
C GLY A 166 0.62 0.46 0.48
N TYR A 167 1.94 0.42 0.29
CA TYR A 167 2.91 0.91 1.27
C TYR A 167 2.70 2.39 1.62
N THR A 168 2.68 2.68 2.92
CA THR A 168 2.56 4.04 3.44
C THR A 168 3.55 4.26 4.59
N THR A 169 4.17 5.45 4.63
CA THR A 169 5.12 5.77 5.69
C THR A 169 4.41 6.11 7.00
N GLY A 170 5.00 5.75 8.14
CA GLY A 170 4.46 6.08 9.47
C GLY A 170 4.29 7.59 9.69
N VAL A 171 5.19 8.41 9.13
CA VAL A 171 5.08 9.89 9.16
C VAL A 171 3.85 10.36 8.40
N GLY A 172 3.59 9.78 7.22
CA GLY A 172 2.42 10.10 6.41
C GLY A 172 1.11 9.75 7.12
N LEU A 173 1.04 8.60 7.79
CA LEU A 173 -0.12 8.19 8.58
C LEU A 173 -0.33 9.10 9.81
N ARG A 174 0.76 9.44 10.51
CA ARG A 174 0.71 10.35 11.67
C ARG A 174 0.17 11.73 11.30
N LEU A 175 0.63 12.30 10.18
CA LEU A 175 0.15 13.58 9.68
C LEU A 175 -1.35 13.55 9.34
N ARG A 176 -1.81 12.49 8.67
CA ARG A 176 -3.22 12.34 8.30
C ARG A 176 -4.12 12.15 9.53
N LEU A 177 -3.66 11.38 10.53
CA LEU A 177 -4.37 11.25 11.82
C LEU A 177 -4.53 12.61 12.50
N TRP A 178 -3.45 13.42 12.53
CA TRP A 178 -3.52 14.76 13.10
C TRP A 178 -4.50 15.66 12.35
N LEU A 179 -4.46 15.64 11.00
CA LEU A 179 -5.40 16.41 10.16
C LEU A 179 -6.86 15.98 10.33
N SER A 180 -7.13 14.71 10.67
CA SER A 180 -8.48 14.19 10.87
C SER A 180 -9.02 14.48 12.27
N GLY A 181 -8.19 14.98 13.19
CA GLY A 181 -8.58 15.40 14.54
C GLY A 181 -8.87 16.90 14.66
N LEU A 182 -8.66 17.67 13.56
CA LEU A 182 -8.99 19.08 13.47
C LEU A 182 -10.42 19.27 12.98
#